data_db5a6d87d39726cda79491e79a49e82a
#
_entry.id   db5a6d87d39726cda79491e79a49e82a
#
_cell.length_a   1.000
_cell.length_b   1.000
_cell.length_c   1.000
_cell.angle_alpha   90.00
_cell.angle_beta   90.00
_cell.angle_gamma   90.00
#
_symmetry.space_group_name_H-M   'P 1'
#
loop_
_entity.id
_entity.type
_entity.pdbx_description
1 polymer ?
#
loop_
_entity_poly.entity_id
_entity_poly.type
_entity_poly.pdbx_seq_one_letter_code
_entity_poly.pdbx_strand_id
1 'polypeptide(L)'
;MSSEKSENRIHSTNSVSSICQNCKQNFTIEPDDFGFYEKIKVPPPTFCPDCRLQRRLAWRNDLCFYNRECDLCNKKIISLYHSDKSLTIYCNKCWWSDRWDPKSYGQDIDFSRPFFGQFRELQDRVPLLALFNDDGVGSVNCEYTQNTTFSKNCYMGAMTWYVEDVMYYYVVGGPESRDLVDVTDIFTHAQKLYDSIFTEHSYNCRNCYFSIGVNDCFFIYDCKGCSDCFMCVNLRQKKNCILNKQYSKEEYDKILKSYQLDTYSGTERAKKEFNDFLLKQPRRFANIRNCKDSTGDCLIDSKNVKNSFGAYSCENLRFLWRGMWVKDSYDLAPAGKSSECYEGLTPDHDSRVLFSIYSLKSQDLDYVENCHSSKDLFGCSAIKHGQYIIFNKQYSKEEYFKMREKLIEHMKKTGEYGEFFPASISNFGYNETMAQEYFPLTKEEALKRGFKWWDKIQKTEGKETLKPVQIPDSIKDVSDSILSEVLACINCNRNYKIVQNELIFYQKHKIPIPRKCFYCRNSERLKFENPFKLWHRKCMKEGCPNEFETSYSPERPEIVYCERCYQNEVY
;
A
#
# COMPACT_ATOMS: atom_id res chain seq x y z
N MET A 1 -54.11 20.61 17.47
CA MET A 1 -53.80 19.16 17.44
C MET A 1 -52.91 18.93 16.24
N SER A 2 -51.62 19.02 16.46
CA SER A 2 -50.57 18.81 15.47
C SER A 2 -50.07 17.37 15.63
N SER A 3 -50.26 16.56 14.60
CA SER A 3 -49.75 15.20 14.54
C SER A 3 -48.24 15.22 14.16
N GLU A 4 -47.40 15.05 15.15
CA GLU A 4 -45.99 14.70 14.94
C GLU A 4 -45.94 13.33 14.29
N LYS A 5 -45.48 13.28 13.05
CA LYS A 5 -45.02 12.05 12.42
C LYS A 5 -43.68 11.70 13.03
N SER A 6 -43.64 10.71 13.91
CA SER A 6 -42.45 10.06 14.38
C SER A 6 -41.76 9.39 13.19
N GLU A 7 -40.62 9.93 12.74
CA GLU A 7 -39.69 9.21 11.88
C GLU A 7 -39.18 8.00 12.65
N ASN A 8 -39.56 6.83 12.22
CA ASN A 8 -39.05 5.56 12.72
C ASN A 8 -37.52 5.49 12.41
N ARG A 9 -36.69 5.83 13.39
CA ARG A 9 -35.27 5.52 13.39
C ARG A 9 -35.14 3.99 13.48
N ILE A 10 -34.83 3.36 12.36
CA ILE A 10 -34.50 1.92 12.31
C ILE A 10 -33.05 1.78 12.81
N HIS A 11 -32.84 1.78 14.12
CA HIS A 11 -31.65 1.20 14.69
C HIS A 11 -31.79 -0.32 14.54
N SER A 12 -31.16 -0.88 13.50
CA SER A 12 -31.02 -2.34 13.42
C SER A 12 -30.21 -2.80 14.62
N THR A 13 -30.83 -3.49 15.54
CA THR A 13 -30.15 -4.12 16.69
C THR A 13 -29.45 -5.43 16.29
N ASN A 14 -29.64 -5.90 15.06
CA ASN A 14 -29.12 -7.16 14.55
C ASN A 14 -28.21 -6.91 13.34
N SER A 15 -27.18 -7.74 13.19
CA SER A 15 -26.38 -7.82 11.98
C SER A 15 -27.21 -8.20 10.76
N VAL A 16 -26.91 -7.64 9.60
CA VAL A 16 -27.61 -7.91 8.34
C VAL A 16 -26.68 -8.65 7.38
N SER A 17 -27.13 -9.83 6.94
CA SER A 17 -26.44 -10.56 5.86
C SER A 17 -26.87 -10.01 4.50
N SER A 18 -25.89 -9.67 3.67
CA SER A 18 -26.09 -9.15 2.31
C SER A 18 -25.31 -9.98 1.28
N ILE A 19 -25.79 -10.02 0.05
CA ILE A 19 -25.08 -10.68 -1.06
C ILE A 19 -24.28 -9.64 -1.84
N CYS A 20 -22.98 -9.83 -1.93
CA CYS A 20 -22.10 -8.95 -2.70
C CYS A 20 -22.51 -8.89 -4.17
N GLN A 21 -22.79 -7.71 -4.70
CA GLN A 21 -23.22 -7.59 -6.10
C GLN A 21 -22.11 -7.96 -7.11
N ASN A 22 -20.83 -7.96 -6.71
CA ASN A 22 -19.70 -8.35 -7.56
C ASN A 22 -19.40 -9.87 -7.50
N CYS A 23 -18.94 -10.38 -6.35
CA CYS A 23 -18.50 -11.78 -6.23
C CYS A 23 -19.63 -12.76 -5.86
N LYS A 24 -20.85 -12.28 -5.59
CA LYS A 24 -22.04 -13.05 -5.20
C LYS A 24 -21.91 -13.79 -3.86
N GLN A 25 -20.88 -13.52 -3.09
CA GLN A 25 -20.69 -14.11 -1.75
C GLN A 25 -21.45 -13.32 -0.68
N ASN A 26 -21.86 -14.00 0.37
CA ASN A 26 -22.48 -13.37 1.53
C ASN A 26 -21.43 -12.55 2.31
N PHE A 27 -21.85 -11.42 2.84
CA PHE A 27 -21.10 -10.63 3.81
C PHE A 27 -22.04 -10.00 4.83
N THR A 28 -21.51 -9.66 5.98
CA THR A 28 -22.29 -9.12 7.10
C THR A 28 -22.03 -7.62 7.25
N ILE A 29 -23.08 -6.86 7.49
CA ILE A 29 -23.04 -5.47 7.94
C ILE A 29 -23.43 -5.50 9.42
N GLU A 30 -22.52 -5.07 10.29
CA GLU A 30 -22.73 -5.10 11.72
C GLU A 30 -23.63 -3.93 12.18
N PRO A 31 -24.31 -4.03 13.34
CA PRO A 31 -25.17 -2.97 13.85
C PRO A 31 -24.46 -1.61 13.95
N ASP A 32 -23.22 -1.60 14.41
CA ASP A 32 -22.41 -0.38 14.53
C ASP A 32 -22.11 0.29 13.17
N ASP A 33 -22.08 -0.50 12.09
CA ASP A 33 -21.81 0.01 10.74
C ASP A 33 -22.96 0.90 10.24
N PHE A 34 -24.20 0.54 10.58
CA PHE A 34 -25.36 1.36 10.19
C PHE A 34 -25.30 2.76 10.80
N GLY A 35 -24.84 2.88 12.06
CA GLY A 35 -24.63 4.18 12.70
C GLY A 35 -23.61 5.06 11.99
N PHE A 36 -22.54 4.45 11.45
CA PHE A 36 -21.56 5.16 10.64
C PHE A 36 -22.15 5.64 9.31
N TYR A 37 -22.81 4.75 8.54
CA TYR A 37 -23.41 5.11 7.25
C TYR A 37 -24.51 6.17 7.40
N GLU A 38 -25.31 6.10 8.45
CA GLU A 38 -26.32 7.13 8.77
C GLU A 38 -25.67 8.49 9.09
N LYS A 39 -24.60 8.50 9.90
CA LYS A 39 -23.82 9.71 10.23
C LYS A 39 -23.30 10.43 9.00
N ILE A 40 -22.73 9.68 8.04
CA ILE A 40 -22.20 10.25 6.80
C ILE A 40 -23.26 10.41 5.69
N LYS A 41 -24.50 9.99 5.94
CA LYS A 41 -25.66 10.07 5.02
C LYS A 41 -25.46 9.29 3.71
N VAL A 42 -24.84 8.12 3.79
CA VAL A 42 -24.58 7.22 2.66
C VAL A 42 -25.31 5.90 2.89
N PRO A 43 -25.90 5.27 1.85
CA PRO A 43 -26.51 3.96 2.00
C PRO A 43 -25.46 2.90 2.38
N PRO A 44 -25.86 1.80 3.03
CA PRO A 44 -24.98 0.67 3.29
C PRO A 44 -24.38 0.10 1.99
N PRO A 45 -23.15 -0.43 2.03
CA PRO A 45 -22.45 -0.90 0.82
C PRO A 45 -23.13 -2.14 0.20
N THR A 46 -23.07 -2.23 -1.11
CA THR A 46 -23.57 -3.38 -1.88
C THR A 46 -22.46 -4.38 -2.25
N PHE A 47 -21.19 -4.01 -2.06
CA PHE A 47 -20.00 -4.86 -2.24
C PHE A 47 -19.46 -5.34 -0.90
N CYS A 48 -18.97 -6.58 -0.83
CA CYS A 48 -18.25 -7.06 0.34
C CYS A 48 -16.91 -6.32 0.53
N PRO A 49 -16.32 -6.36 1.75
CA PRO A 49 -15.07 -5.63 2.04
C PRO A 49 -13.93 -5.93 1.07
N ASP A 50 -13.72 -7.20 0.71
CA ASP A 50 -12.67 -7.61 -0.24
C ASP A 50 -12.87 -6.98 -1.62
N CYS A 51 -14.11 -6.98 -2.12
CA CYS A 51 -14.44 -6.39 -3.42
C CYS A 51 -14.34 -4.86 -3.40
N ARG A 52 -14.66 -4.19 -2.27
CA ARG A 52 -14.45 -2.75 -2.10
C ARG A 52 -12.97 -2.40 -2.12
N LEU A 53 -12.14 -3.14 -1.38
CA LEU A 53 -10.68 -2.94 -1.40
C LEU A 53 -10.09 -3.19 -2.80
N GLN A 54 -10.44 -4.31 -3.44
CA GLN A 54 -9.99 -4.62 -4.81
C GLN A 54 -10.37 -3.51 -5.80
N ARG A 55 -11.60 -2.98 -5.72
CA ARG A 55 -12.09 -1.88 -6.55
C ARG A 55 -11.28 -0.61 -6.36
N ARG A 56 -10.98 -0.22 -5.11
CA ARG A 56 -10.13 0.95 -4.80
C ARG A 56 -8.71 0.76 -5.31
N LEU A 57 -8.08 -0.40 -5.04
CA LEU A 57 -6.72 -0.68 -5.48
C LEU A 57 -6.56 -0.74 -7.00
N ALA A 58 -7.64 -0.99 -7.76
CA ALA A 58 -7.64 -0.93 -9.23
C ALA A 58 -7.53 0.53 -9.79
N TRP A 59 -7.52 1.52 -8.92
CA TRP A 59 -7.23 2.93 -9.24
C TRP A 59 -5.83 3.37 -8.83
N ARG A 60 -5.02 2.46 -8.26
CA ARG A 60 -3.72 2.79 -7.71
C ARG A 60 -2.59 2.09 -8.45
N ASN A 61 -1.82 2.87 -9.20
CA ASN A 61 -0.56 2.43 -9.80
C ASN A 61 0.61 2.99 -8.97
N ASP A 62 1.37 2.15 -8.31
CA ASP A 62 2.53 2.57 -7.51
C ASP A 62 3.87 2.19 -8.14
N LEU A 63 3.90 1.19 -9.01
CA LEU A 63 5.16 0.57 -9.46
C LEU A 63 5.30 0.44 -10.98
N CYS A 64 4.27 0.74 -11.77
CA CYS A 64 4.38 0.72 -13.23
C CYS A 64 4.69 2.13 -13.75
N PHE A 65 5.92 2.35 -14.15
CA PHE A 65 6.41 3.63 -14.64
C PHE A 65 6.68 3.60 -16.14
N TYR A 66 6.39 4.72 -16.82
CA TYR A 66 6.54 4.90 -18.26
C TYR A 66 7.29 6.18 -18.58
N ASN A 67 8.07 6.15 -19.66
CA ASN A 67 8.68 7.34 -20.24
C ASN A 67 7.67 8.01 -21.20
N ARG A 68 7.48 9.31 -21.04
CA ARG A 68 6.69 10.14 -21.97
C ARG A 68 7.17 11.60 -21.94
N GLU A 69 6.51 12.45 -22.70
CA GLU A 69 6.70 13.90 -22.65
C GLU A 69 5.55 14.57 -21.88
N CYS A 70 5.85 15.68 -21.21
CA CYS A 70 4.84 16.52 -20.57
C CYS A 70 4.07 17.30 -21.64
N ASP A 71 2.76 17.17 -21.68
CA ASP A 71 1.93 17.80 -22.72
C ASP A 71 1.83 19.33 -22.60
N LEU A 72 2.40 19.95 -21.53
CA LEU A 72 2.45 21.40 -21.40
C LEU A 72 3.82 22.02 -21.68
N CYS A 73 4.93 21.31 -21.39
CA CYS A 73 6.28 21.88 -21.56
C CYS A 73 7.22 21.02 -22.43
N ASN A 74 6.75 19.92 -22.95
CA ASN A 74 7.46 18.97 -23.83
C ASN A 74 8.74 18.36 -23.23
N LYS A 75 8.97 18.48 -21.92
CA LYS A 75 10.08 17.80 -21.26
C LYS A 75 9.81 16.31 -21.16
N LYS A 76 10.85 15.50 -21.33
CA LYS A 76 10.81 14.06 -21.04
C LYS A 76 10.63 13.87 -19.54
N ILE A 77 9.67 13.02 -19.18
CA ILE A 77 9.29 12.75 -17.79
C ILE A 77 9.02 11.26 -17.57
N ILE A 78 9.10 10.86 -16.31
CA ILE A 78 8.53 9.60 -15.85
C ILE A 78 7.07 9.84 -15.46
N SER A 79 6.19 8.89 -15.79
CA SER A 79 4.76 8.99 -15.55
C SER A 79 4.17 7.63 -15.19
N LEU A 80 3.05 7.63 -14.49
CA LEU A 80 2.21 6.44 -14.27
C LEU A 80 1.40 6.05 -15.51
N TYR A 81 1.37 6.91 -16.52
CA TYR A 81 0.52 6.74 -17.72
C TYR A 81 1.38 6.53 -18.95
N HIS A 82 1.13 5.43 -19.67
CA HIS A 82 1.82 5.13 -20.93
C HIS A 82 1.51 6.20 -21.98
N SER A 83 2.49 6.51 -22.87
CA SER A 83 2.34 7.52 -23.91
C SER A 83 1.21 7.24 -24.92
N ASP A 84 0.87 5.97 -25.14
CA ASP A 84 -0.21 5.57 -26.06
C ASP A 84 -1.62 5.73 -25.46
N LYS A 85 -1.74 6.10 -24.19
CA LYS A 85 -3.03 6.46 -23.60
C LYS A 85 -3.39 7.89 -24.02
N SER A 86 -4.58 8.07 -24.56
CA SER A 86 -5.12 9.38 -24.97
C SER A 86 -5.48 10.22 -23.73
N LEU A 87 -4.49 10.60 -22.95
CA LEU A 87 -4.60 11.37 -21.70
C LEU A 87 -3.64 12.56 -21.77
N THR A 88 -4.08 13.72 -21.32
CA THR A 88 -3.23 14.89 -21.13
C THR A 88 -2.48 14.78 -19.81
N ILE A 89 -1.16 14.71 -19.84
CA ILE A 89 -0.33 14.49 -18.65
C ILE A 89 0.66 15.64 -18.47
N TYR A 90 0.61 16.28 -17.31
CA TYR A 90 1.55 17.34 -16.94
C TYR A 90 2.58 16.85 -15.93
N CYS A 91 3.84 17.29 -16.10
CA CYS A 91 4.84 17.09 -15.06
C CYS A 91 4.44 17.84 -13.78
N ASN A 92 5.03 17.48 -12.65
CA ASN A 92 4.73 18.08 -11.35
C ASN A 92 4.79 19.61 -11.42
N LYS A 93 5.91 20.19 -11.91
CA LYS A 93 6.07 21.64 -12.05
C LYS A 93 4.99 22.32 -12.91
N CYS A 94 4.55 21.68 -13.99
CA CYS A 94 3.52 22.24 -14.86
C CYS A 94 2.12 22.11 -14.24
N TRP A 95 1.85 20.98 -13.58
CA TRP A 95 0.55 20.71 -12.99
C TRP A 95 0.25 21.68 -11.83
N TRP A 96 1.24 21.98 -11.00
CA TRP A 96 1.12 22.93 -9.89
C TRP A 96 1.21 24.41 -10.30
N SER A 97 1.57 24.70 -11.56
CA SER A 97 1.69 26.10 -12.03
C SER A 97 0.33 26.72 -12.37
N ASP A 98 0.32 28.06 -12.44
CA ASP A 98 -0.85 28.86 -12.85
C ASP A 98 -1.04 28.94 -14.37
N ARG A 99 -0.30 28.13 -15.17
CA ARG A 99 -0.41 28.14 -16.64
C ARG A 99 -1.66 27.44 -17.17
N TRP A 100 -2.46 26.89 -16.32
CA TRP A 100 -3.73 26.24 -16.62
C TRP A 100 -4.67 26.33 -15.43
N ASP A 101 -5.98 26.35 -15.67
CA ASP A 101 -7.00 26.38 -14.63
C ASP A 101 -7.95 25.17 -14.80
N PRO A 102 -8.05 24.27 -13.79
CA PRO A 102 -8.96 23.12 -13.87
C PRO A 102 -10.44 23.53 -14.01
N LYS A 103 -10.82 24.73 -13.58
CA LYS A 103 -12.19 25.26 -13.74
C LYS A 103 -12.55 25.57 -15.19
N SER A 104 -11.57 25.79 -16.06
CA SER A 104 -11.82 25.99 -17.49
C SER A 104 -12.38 24.74 -18.20
N TYR A 105 -12.27 23.57 -17.56
CA TYR A 105 -12.85 22.29 -18.02
C TYR A 105 -14.25 22.05 -17.44
N GLY A 106 -14.80 22.99 -16.67
CA GLY A 106 -16.11 22.87 -16.04
C GLY A 106 -17.22 22.53 -17.01
N GLN A 107 -18.17 21.73 -16.57
CA GLN A 107 -19.33 21.32 -17.38
C GLN A 107 -20.64 21.39 -16.59
N ASP A 108 -21.73 21.52 -17.30
CA ASP A 108 -23.07 21.43 -16.73
C ASP A 108 -23.45 19.95 -16.50
N ILE A 109 -24.33 19.74 -15.52
CA ILE A 109 -24.87 18.43 -15.21
C ILE A 109 -26.07 18.16 -16.13
N ASP A 110 -26.01 17.03 -16.82
CA ASP A 110 -27.14 16.48 -17.55
C ASP A 110 -27.88 15.43 -16.70
N PHE A 111 -29.02 15.79 -16.14
CA PHE A 111 -29.84 14.91 -15.31
C PHE A 111 -30.57 13.81 -16.08
N SER A 112 -30.43 13.73 -17.40
CA SER A 112 -30.91 12.59 -18.21
C SER A 112 -29.90 11.43 -18.28
N ARG A 113 -28.68 11.64 -17.81
CA ARG A 113 -27.53 10.71 -17.95
C ARG A 113 -26.96 10.31 -16.59
N PRO A 114 -26.41 9.09 -16.45
CA PRO A 114 -25.72 8.65 -15.23
C PRO A 114 -24.52 9.56 -14.88
N PHE A 115 -24.25 9.69 -13.57
CA PHE A 115 -23.16 10.52 -13.04
C PHE A 115 -21.78 10.05 -13.47
N PHE A 116 -21.46 8.76 -13.32
CA PHE A 116 -20.11 8.25 -13.60
C PHE A 116 -19.72 8.36 -15.09
N GLY A 117 -20.68 8.32 -15.99
CA GLY A 117 -20.44 8.57 -17.40
C GLY A 117 -19.97 10.01 -17.66
N GLN A 118 -20.65 10.97 -17.06
CA GLN A 118 -20.29 12.40 -17.15
C GLN A 118 -18.98 12.71 -16.42
N PHE A 119 -18.72 12.06 -15.30
CA PHE A 119 -17.44 12.18 -14.60
C PHE A 119 -16.28 11.65 -15.44
N ARG A 120 -16.47 10.53 -16.16
CA ARG A 120 -15.47 10.02 -17.10
C ARG A 120 -15.15 11.01 -18.22
N GLU A 121 -16.14 11.67 -18.79
CA GLU A 121 -15.94 12.72 -19.80
C GLU A 121 -15.15 13.92 -19.27
N LEU A 122 -15.33 14.27 -18.00
CA LEU A 122 -14.51 15.28 -17.33
C LEU A 122 -13.08 14.81 -17.18
N GLN A 123 -12.86 13.58 -16.67
CA GLN A 123 -11.52 12.98 -16.51
C GLN A 123 -10.72 12.95 -17.81
N ASP A 124 -11.37 12.64 -18.95
CA ASP A 124 -10.72 12.55 -20.25
C ASP A 124 -10.18 13.90 -20.75
N ARG A 125 -10.73 15.01 -20.25
CA ARG A 125 -10.34 16.37 -20.67
C ARG A 125 -9.37 17.06 -19.72
N VAL A 126 -9.47 16.75 -18.42
CA VAL A 126 -8.67 17.42 -17.39
C VAL A 126 -7.24 16.85 -17.35
N PRO A 127 -6.20 17.70 -17.36
CA PRO A 127 -4.82 17.24 -17.27
C PRO A 127 -4.53 16.49 -15.96
N LEU A 128 -3.93 15.31 -16.06
CA LEU A 128 -3.53 14.47 -14.93
C LEU A 128 -2.08 14.76 -14.52
N LEU A 129 -1.79 14.56 -13.26
CA LEU A 129 -0.44 14.64 -12.71
C LEU A 129 0.37 13.39 -13.06
N ALA A 130 1.56 13.57 -13.60
CA ALA A 130 2.42 12.45 -14.04
C ALA A 130 2.77 11.46 -12.91
N LEU A 131 3.10 12.00 -11.74
CA LEU A 131 3.44 11.28 -10.49
C LEU A 131 2.85 12.03 -9.31
N PHE A 132 2.20 11.33 -8.40
CA PHE A 132 1.63 11.92 -7.17
C PHE A 132 2.70 12.09 -6.09
N ASN A 133 3.73 12.88 -6.36
CA ASN A 133 4.71 13.30 -5.36
C ASN A 133 4.29 14.65 -4.76
N ASP A 134 5.06 15.17 -3.80
CA ASP A 134 4.86 16.55 -3.32
C ASP A 134 4.97 17.55 -4.50
N ASP A 135 4.72 18.82 -4.22
CA ASP A 135 4.79 19.90 -5.21
C ASP A 135 6.20 20.14 -5.78
N GLY A 136 7.16 19.26 -5.48
CA GLY A 136 8.56 19.32 -5.89
C GLY A 136 9.43 20.21 -4.99
N VAL A 137 8.90 20.67 -3.86
CA VAL A 137 9.62 21.53 -2.92
C VAL A 137 10.36 20.75 -1.86
N GLY A 138 9.80 19.62 -1.43
CA GLY A 138 10.30 18.85 -0.28
C GLY A 138 11.25 17.71 -0.63
N SER A 139 11.24 17.21 -1.85
CA SER A 139 12.01 16.01 -2.25
C SER A 139 13.11 16.32 -3.27
N VAL A 140 14.28 15.69 -3.10
CA VAL A 140 15.47 15.91 -3.95
C VAL A 140 16.03 14.57 -4.44
N ASN A 141 16.39 14.46 -5.72
CA ASN A 141 16.95 13.23 -6.33
C ASN A 141 16.06 12.00 -6.11
N CYS A 142 14.76 12.12 -6.33
CA CYS A 142 13.82 11.00 -6.22
C CYS A 142 13.34 10.59 -7.61
N GLU A 143 13.87 9.47 -8.13
CA GLU A 143 13.58 8.98 -9.48
C GLU A 143 12.76 7.70 -9.45
N TYR A 144 11.80 7.55 -10.39
CA TYR A 144 10.87 6.42 -10.42
C TYR A 144 10.13 6.23 -9.09
N THR A 145 9.66 7.34 -8.52
CA THR A 145 9.01 7.34 -7.20
C THR A 145 7.58 7.84 -7.29
N GLN A 146 6.71 7.24 -6.48
CA GLN A 146 5.30 7.57 -6.40
C GLN A 146 4.91 7.81 -4.94
N ASN A 147 4.12 8.86 -4.65
CA ASN A 147 3.76 9.20 -3.27
C ASN A 147 5.00 9.41 -2.36
N THR A 148 5.99 10.16 -2.86
CA THR A 148 7.24 10.44 -2.16
C THR A 148 7.27 11.90 -1.76
N THR A 149 7.42 12.17 -0.45
CA THR A 149 7.40 13.53 0.11
C THR A 149 8.55 13.76 1.09
N PHE A 150 9.12 14.96 1.10
CA PHE A 150 10.20 15.36 2.02
C PHE A 150 11.34 14.35 2.13
N SER A 151 11.73 13.77 1.00
CA SER A 151 12.70 12.67 0.95
C SER A 151 13.86 13.00 -0.01
N LYS A 152 15.00 12.34 0.18
CA LYS A 152 16.21 12.61 -0.59
C LYS A 152 16.86 11.32 -1.10
N ASN A 153 17.37 11.36 -2.34
CA ASN A 153 18.08 10.23 -2.97
C ASN A 153 17.26 8.92 -2.96
N CYS A 154 15.98 8.98 -3.33
CA CYS A 154 15.13 7.80 -3.39
C CYS A 154 15.04 7.27 -4.82
N TYR A 155 15.09 5.95 -4.97
CA TYR A 155 15.05 5.31 -6.28
C TYR A 155 14.08 4.12 -6.31
N MET A 156 13.18 4.15 -7.27
CA MET A 156 12.20 3.09 -7.59
C MET A 156 11.43 2.55 -6.37
N GLY A 157 10.33 3.22 -6.06
CA GLY A 157 9.45 2.82 -4.97
C GLY A 157 8.25 3.73 -4.80
N ALA A 158 7.47 3.46 -3.77
CA ALA A 158 6.27 4.22 -3.49
C ALA A 158 5.99 4.37 -1.99
N MET A 159 5.19 5.40 -1.66
CA MET A 159 4.72 5.71 -0.32
C MET A 159 5.86 5.93 0.67
N THR A 160 6.56 7.06 0.54
CA THR A 160 7.63 7.39 1.46
C THR A 160 7.62 8.86 1.88
N TRP A 161 8.06 9.11 3.11
CA TRP A 161 8.16 10.45 3.68
C TRP A 161 9.28 10.55 4.73
N TYR A 162 10.03 11.66 4.67
CA TYR A 162 11.13 11.98 5.58
C TYR A 162 12.23 10.91 5.63
N VAL A 163 12.68 10.42 4.47
CA VAL A 163 13.74 9.41 4.38
C VAL A 163 14.91 9.89 3.50
N GLU A 164 16.08 9.24 3.64
CA GLU A 164 17.27 9.52 2.83
C GLU A 164 17.95 8.20 2.39
N ASP A 165 18.44 8.17 1.13
CA ASP A 165 19.18 7.04 0.56
C ASP A 165 18.38 5.72 0.61
N VAL A 166 17.17 5.72 0.03
CA VAL A 166 16.27 4.54 0.02
C VAL A 166 16.01 4.08 -1.41
N MET A 167 16.24 2.79 -1.66
CA MET A 167 16.05 2.17 -2.97
C MET A 167 15.17 0.94 -2.90
N TYR A 168 14.32 0.73 -3.93
CA TYR A 168 13.48 -0.46 -4.07
C TYR A 168 12.55 -0.69 -2.87
N TYR A 169 11.75 0.31 -2.56
CA TYR A 169 10.95 0.34 -1.34
C TYR A 169 9.44 0.37 -1.62
N TYR A 170 8.69 -0.06 -0.61
CA TYR A 170 7.25 0.14 -0.55
C TYR A 170 6.83 0.45 0.88
N VAL A 171 6.17 1.61 1.10
CA VAL A 171 5.77 2.13 2.42
C VAL A 171 6.94 2.27 3.40
N VAL A 172 7.70 3.32 3.24
CA VAL A 172 8.81 3.62 4.17
C VAL A 172 8.69 5.07 4.65
N GLY A 173 8.70 5.26 5.94
CA GLY A 173 8.56 6.60 6.49
C GLY A 173 9.22 6.79 7.84
N GLY A 174 9.24 8.05 8.26
CA GLY A 174 9.74 8.48 9.54
C GLY A 174 11.14 9.08 9.50
N PRO A 175 11.39 10.07 10.35
CA PRO A 175 12.68 10.73 10.45
C PRO A 175 13.77 9.71 10.83
N GLU A 176 15.00 9.93 10.33
CA GLU A 176 16.18 9.09 10.58
C GLU A 176 16.17 7.72 9.90
N SER A 177 15.17 7.39 9.06
CA SER A 177 15.21 6.20 8.22
C SER A 177 16.09 6.45 6.99
N ARG A 178 17.20 5.71 6.87
CA ARG A 178 18.19 5.90 5.80
C ARG A 178 19.02 4.64 5.49
N ASP A 179 19.71 4.66 4.35
CA ASP A 179 20.50 3.53 3.88
C ASP A 179 19.65 2.23 3.79
N LEU A 180 18.50 2.29 3.11
CA LEU A 180 17.56 1.17 3.02
C LEU A 180 17.44 0.66 1.59
N VAL A 181 17.52 -0.65 1.41
CA VAL A 181 17.36 -1.30 0.10
C VAL A 181 16.46 -2.52 0.22
N ASP A 182 15.51 -2.66 -0.71
CA ASP A 182 14.55 -3.76 -0.71
C ASP A 182 13.75 -3.87 0.59
N VAL A 183 13.03 -2.81 0.96
CA VAL A 183 12.30 -2.73 2.24
C VAL A 183 10.82 -2.46 2.05
N THR A 184 10.01 -2.95 2.97
CA THR A 184 8.55 -2.79 2.95
C THR A 184 8.03 -2.53 4.37
N ASP A 185 7.08 -1.60 4.52
CA ASP A 185 6.41 -1.26 5.78
C ASP A 185 7.35 -0.92 6.94
N ILE A 186 8.26 0.03 6.73
CA ILE A 186 9.17 0.54 7.75
C ILE A 186 8.74 1.94 8.16
N PHE A 187 8.40 2.16 9.42
CA PHE A 187 7.78 3.41 9.88
C PHE A 187 8.63 4.26 10.82
N THR A 188 9.71 3.73 11.41
CA THR A 188 10.52 4.49 12.38
C THR A 188 11.96 4.03 12.44
N HIS A 189 12.90 5.00 12.50
CA HIS A 189 14.30 4.85 12.90
C HIS A 189 15.00 3.56 12.43
N ALA A 190 15.04 3.35 11.14
CA ALA A 190 15.69 2.17 10.56
C ALA A 190 16.89 2.59 9.73
N GLN A 191 18.05 1.99 9.98
CA GLN A 191 19.27 2.31 9.24
C GLN A 191 19.99 1.05 8.77
N LYS A 192 20.49 1.08 7.53
CA LYS A 192 21.26 -0.02 6.90
C LYS A 192 20.46 -1.33 6.90
N LEU A 193 19.23 -1.30 6.40
CA LEU A 193 18.43 -2.50 6.23
C LEU A 193 18.41 -2.96 4.76
N TYR A 194 18.41 -4.27 4.60
CA TYR A 194 18.28 -4.94 3.31
C TYR A 194 17.27 -6.08 3.40
N ASP A 195 16.32 -6.15 2.46
CA ASP A 195 15.28 -7.19 2.38
C ASP A 195 14.52 -7.38 3.70
N SER A 196 13.85 -6.33 4.17
CA SER A 196 13.18 -6.31 5.48
C SER A 196 11.71 -5.89 5.39
N ILE A 197 10.88 -6.45 6.27
CA ILE A 197 9.46 -6.11 6.42
C ILE A 197 9.14 -5.86 7.90
N PHE A 198 8.39 -4.79 8.21
CA PHE A 198 7.95 -4.45 9.57
C PHE A 198 9.07 -4.50 10.61
N THR A 199 10.24 -3.95 10.24
CA THR A 199 11.41 -3.92 11.12
C THR A 199 11.62 -2.50 11.64
N GLU A 200 11.47 -2.32 12.94
CA GLU A 200 11.45 -1.01 13.60
C GLU A 200 12.67 -0.83 14.53
N HIS A 201 13.15 0.42 14.68
CA HIS A 201 14.24 0.78 15.61
C HIS A 201 15.48 -0.11 15.48
N SER A 202 15.88 -0.43 14.26
CA SER A 202 16.87 -1.46 14.00
C SER A 202 18.04 -0.94 13.15
N TYR A 203 19.20 -1.58 13.31
CA TYR A 203 20.43 -1.15 12.68
C TYR A 203 21.23 -2.33 12.12
N ASN A 204 21.77 -2.18 10.89
CA ASN A 204 22.63 -3.16 10.20
C ASN A 204 22.02 -4.57 10.13
N CYS A 205 20.81 -4.67 9.57
CA CYS A 205 20.06 -5.92 9.52
C CYS A 205 19.76 -6.35 8.09
N ARG A 206 19.71 -7.68 7.86
CA ARG A 206 19.35 -8.27 6.56
C ARG A 206 18.33 -9.38 6.74
N ASN A 207 17.32 -9.41 5.87
CA ASN A 207 16.26 -10.42 5.91
C ASN A 207 15.61 -10.51 7.31
N CYS A 208 15.24 -9.34 7.86
CA CYS A 208 14.64 -9.23 9.18
C CYS A 208 13.15 -8.91 9.03
N TYR A 209 12.32 -9.73 9.64
CA TYR A 209 10.88 -9.66 9.49
C TYR A 209 10.20 -9.53 10.84
N PHE A 210 9.27 -8.57 10.98
CA PHE A 210 8.47 -8.32 12.20
C PHE A 210 9.30 -8.12 13.47
N SER A 211 10.50 -7.56 13.34
CA SER A 211 11.48 -7.45 14.43
C SER A 211 11.66 -6.02 14.91
N ILE A 212 11.96 -5.84 16.19
CA ILE A 212 12.01 -4.52 16.83
C ILE A 212 13.26 -4.38 17.69
N GLY A 213 14.00 -3.27 17.50
CA GLY A 213 15.18 -2.95 18.31
C GLY A 213 16.29 -3.98 18.15
N VAL A 214 16.51 -4.46 16.93
CA VAL A 214 17.52 -5.49 16.64
C VAL A 214 18.73 -4.89 15.92
N ASN A 215 19.93 -5.38 16.26
CA ASN A 215 21.18 -4.87 15.70
C ASN A 215 22.06 -6.02 15.23
N ASP A 216 22.73 -5.85 14.08
CA ASP A 216 23.64 -6.84 13.50
C ASP A 216 23.00 -8.24 13.37
N CYS A 217 21.74 -8.28 12.94
CA CYS A 217 20.95 -9.50 12.83
C CYS A 217 20.69 -9.87 11.36
N PHE A 218 20.74 -11.18 11.05
CA PHE A 218 20.54 -11.68 9.69
C PHE A 218 19.57 -12.87 9.70
N PHE A 219 18.57 -12.84 8.82
CA PHE A 219 17.55 -13.88 8.71
C PHE A 219 16.82 -14.14 10.04
N ILE A 220 16.09 -13.15 10.52
CA ILE A 220 15.33 -13.27 11.77
C ILE A 220 13.84 -12.96 11.58
N TYR A 221 13.02 -13.53 12.44
CA TYR A 221 11.58 -13.33 12.46
C TYR A 221 11.05 -13.14 13.88
N ASP A 222 10.25 -12.10 14.14
CA ASP A 222 9.69 -11.71 15.44
C ASP A 222 10.70 -11.74 16.59
N CYS A 223 11.88 -11.16 16.39
CA CYS A 223 12.89 -10.97 17.42
C CYS A 223 12.81 -9.55 17.99
N LYS A 224 13.00 -9.39 19.32
CA LYS A 224 12.93 -8.09 20.00
C LYS A 224 14.13 -7.87 20.91
N GLY A 225 14.79 -6.71 20.76
CA GLY A 225 15.95 -6.34 21.58
C GLY A 225 17.14 -7.30 21.43
N CYS A 226 17.31 -7.93 20.26
CA CYS A 226 18.37 -8.90 20.03
C CYS A 226 19.55 -8.27 19.28
N SER A 227 20.74 -8.80 19.50
CA SER A 227 21.94 -8.43 18.74
C SER A 227 22.78 -9.65 18.34
N ASP A 228 23.52 -9.52 17.24
CA ASP A 228 24.34 -10.63 16.73
C ASP A 228 23.54 -11.95 16.67
N CYS A 229 22.39 -11.95 15.99
CA CYS A 229 21.55 -13.14 15.83
C CYS A 229 21.43 -13.53 14.36
N PHE A 230 21.53 -14.82 14.07
CA PHE A 230 21.50 -15.38 12.73
C PHE A 230 20.53 -16.56 12.66
N MET A 231 19.61 -16.54 11.68
CA MET A 231 18.55 -17.54 11.49
C MET A 231 17.73 -17.81 12.78
N CYS A 232 17.33 -16.74 13.49
CA CYS A 232 16.61 -16.84 14.76
C CYS A 232 15.16 -16.42 14.63
N VAL A 233 14.30 -17.02 15.43
CA VAL A 233 12.85 -16.80 15.42
C VAL A 233 12.33 -16.64 16.85
N ASN A 234 11.46 -15.65 17.09
CA ASN A 234 10.76 -15.47 18.36
C ASN A 234 11.67 -15.20 19.59
N LEU A 235 12.87 -14.67 19.40
CA LEU A 235 13.79 -14.39 20.51
C LEU A 235 13.54 -13.02 21.15
N ARG A 236 13.81 -12.94 22.46
CA ARG A 236 13.71 -11.72 23.26
C ARG A 236 15.00 -11.45 23.99
N GLN A 237 15.61 -10.27 23.77
CA GLN A 237 16.81 -9.80 24.49
C GLN A 237 17.97 -10.82 24.48
N LYS A 238 18.20 -11.49 23.33
CA LYS A 238 19.28 -12.48 23.16
C LYS A 238 20.42 -11.92 22.34
N LYS A 239 21.58 -12.52 22.53
CA LYS A 239 22.81 -12.15 21.81
C LYS A 239 23.58 -13.40 21.39
N ASN A 240 24.32 -13.31 20.26
CA ASN A 240 25.14 -14.39 19.71
C ASN A 240 24.36 -15.71 19.52
N CYS A 241 23.16 -15.65 18.94
CA CYS A 241 22.34 -16.84 18.72
C CYS A 241 22.33 -17.25 17.24
N ILE A 242 22.36 -18.55 16.99
CA ILE A 242 22.15 -19.15 15.66
C ILE A 242 21.11 -20.25 15.80
N LEU A 243 20.06 -20.25 14.95
CA LEU A 243 18.94 -21.20 15.03
C LEU A 243 18.39 -21.34 16.47
N ASN A 244 18.20 -20.21 17.15
CA ASN A 244 17.77 -20.07 18.55
C ASN A 244 18.72 -20.63 19.62
N LYS A 245 19.90 -21.14 19.25
CA LYS A 245 20.92 -21.62 20.20
C LYS A 245 21.96 -20.54 20.43
N GLN A 246 22.32 -20.29 21.68
CA GLN A 246 23.32 -19.31 22.08
C GLN A 246 24.74 -19.90 22.00
N TYR A 247 25.68 -19.08 21.53
CA TYR A 247 27.10 -19.41 21.37
C TYR A 247 28.00 -18.37 22.06
N SER A 248 29.29 -18.66 22.21
CA SER A 248 30.29 -17.63 22.47
C SER A 248 30.41 -16.70 21.25
N LYS A 249 30.96 -15.51 21.43
CA LYS A 249 31.15 -14.56 20.31
C LYS A 249 32.06 -15.16 19.23
N GLU A 250 33.11 -15.83 19.64
CA GLU A 250 34.10 -16.46 18.76
C GLU A 250 33.47 -17.59 17.90
N GLU A 251 32.67 -18.44 18.54
CA GLU A 251 31.93 -19.51 17.84
C GLU A 251 30.90 -18.94 16.88
N TYR A 252 30.13 -17.93 17.31
CA TYR A 252 29.16 -17.24 16.49
C TYR A 252 29.81 -16.67 15.22
N ASP A 253 30.90 -15.92 15.36
CA ASP A 253 31.60 -15.29 14.25
C ASP A 253 32.21 -16.34 13.30
N LYS A 254 32.74 -17.45 13.83
CA LYS A 254 33.25 -18.57 13.03
C LYS A 254 32.15 -19.24 12.21
N ILE A 255 31.00 -19.51 12.82
CA ILE A 255 29.85 -20.14 12.12
C ILE A 255 29.28 -19.16 11.08
N LEU A 256 29.02 -17.90 11.46
CA LEU A 256 28.51 -16.90 10.52
C LEU A 256 29.42 -16.75 9.29
N LYS A 257 30.72 -16.70 9.49
CA LYS A 257 31.71 -16.61 8.40
C LYS A 257 31.63 -17.82 7.45
N SER A 258 31.35 -19.02 7.95
CA SER A 258 31.24 -20.23 7.15
C SER A 258 30.09 -20.23 6.14
N TYR A 259 29.08 -19.39 6.36
CA TYR A 259 27.96 -19.21 5.42
C TYR A 259 28.33 -18.41 4.19
N GLN A 260 29.40 -17.61 4.24
CA GLN A 260 29.84 -16.79 3.10
C GLN A 260 28.71 -15.89 2.55
N LEU A 261 28.08 -15.10 3.43
CA LEU A 261 26.93 -14.23 3.08
C LEU A 261 27.30 -13.08 2.10
N ASP A 262 28.55 -12.95 1.75
CA ASP A 262 29.06 -12.09 0.68
C ASP A 262 28.99 -12.75 -0.71
N THR A 263 28.50 -14.00 -0.78
CA THR A 263 28.23 -14.74 -2.01
C THR A 263 26.73 -14.98 -2.21
N TYR A 264 26.29 -15.04 -3.46
CA TYR A 264 24.91 -15.37 -3.80
C TYR A 264 24.54 -16.80 -3.35
N SER A 265 25.42 -17.76 -3.61
CA SER A 265 25.20 -19.15 -3.21
C SER A 265 25.09 -19.34 -1.68
N GLY A 266 25.94 -18.64 -0.91
CA GLY A 266 25.90 -18.65 0.54
C GLY A 266 24.63 -18.00 1.10
N THR A 267 24.21 -16.88 0.52
CA THR A 267 22.96 -16.20 0.89
C THR A 267 21.73 -17.07 0.60
N GLU A 268 21.64 -17.70 -0.57
CA GLU A 268 20.49 -18.57 -0.91
C GLU A 268 20.45 -19.84 -0.04
N ARG A 269 21.63 -20.40 0.32
CA ARG A 269 21.70 -21.50 1.29
C ARG A 269 21.16 -21.11 2.65
N ALA A 270 21.60 -19.96 3.17
CA ALA A 270 21.12 -19.43 4.46
C ALA A 270 19.60 -19.13 4.44
N LYS A 271 19.11 -18.55 3.33
CA LYS A 271 17.69 -18.29 3.12
C LYS A 271 16.83 -19.55 3.15
N LYS A 272 17.30 -20.60 2.50
CA LYS A 272 16.60 -21.91 2.50
C LYS A 272 16.57 -22.51 3.90
N GLU A 273 17.71 -22.59 4.57
CA GLU A 273 17.79 -23.15 5.93
C GLU A 273 16.96 -22.37 6.93
N PHE A 274 16.98 -21.04 6.85
CA PHE A 274 16.13 -20.19 7.65
C PHE A 274 14.63 -20.45 7.42
N ASN A 275 14.19 -20.57 6.17
CA ASN A 275 12.78 -20.82 5.86
C ASN A 275 12.34 -22.20 6.38
N ASP A 276 13.19 -23.23 6.26
CA ASP A 276 12.92 -24.57 6.78
C ASP A 276 12.83 -24.57 8.33
N PHE A 277 13.66 -23.77 9.00
CA PHE A 277 13.60 -23.57 10.44
C PHE A 277 12.38 -22.77 10.86
N LEU A 278 12.07 -21.70 10.12
CA LEU A 278 10.98 -20.78 10.35
C LEU A 278 9.61 -21.48 10.33
N LEU A 279 9.40 -22.45 9.45
CA LEU A 279 8.14 -23.23 9.37
C LEU A 279 7.91 -24.14 10.59
N LYS A 280 8.96 -24.48 11.32
CA LYS A 280 8.88 -25.31 12.54
C LYS A 280 8.58 -24.47 13.80
N GLN A 281 8.59 -23.15 13.69
CA GLN A 281 8.38 -22.25 14.82
C GLN A 281 6.95 -21.71 14.84
N PRO A 282 6.34 -21.54 16.03
CA PRO A 282 4.99 -20.99 16.11
C PRO A 282 4.95 -19.53 15.68
N ARG A 283 3.83 -19.15 15.05
CA ARG A 283 3.47 -17.77 14.73
C ARG A 283 2.46 -17.26 15.73
N ARG A 284 2.55 -15.99 16.05
CA ARG A 284 1.50 -15.28 16.75
C ARG A 284 0.28 -15.14 15.84
N PHE A 285 -0.93 -15.28 16.36
CA PHE A 285 -2.17 -15.22 15.57
C PHE A 285 -2.36 -13.90 14.80
N ALA A 286 -1.83 -12.79 15.32
CA ALA A 286 -1.83 -11.47 14.70
C ALA A 286 -0.75 -10.56 15.34
N ASN A 287 -0.20 -9.63 14.58
CA ASN A 287 0.74 -8.62 15.04
C ASN A 287 -0.03 -7.40 15.58
N ILE A 288 -0.57 -7.51 16.77
CA ILE A 288 -1.34 -6.46 17.45
C ILE A 288 -0.59 -6.00 18.70
N ARG A 289 -0.35 -4.68 18.81
CA ARG A 289 0.44 -4.08 19.90
C ARG A 289 -0.23 -2.80 20.42
N ASN A 290 -0.43 -2.70 21.74
CA ASN A 290 -1.08 -1.57 22.42
C ASN A 290 -2.46 -1.21 21.83
N CYS A 291 -3.25 -2.21 21.46
CA CYS A 291 -4.56 -1.98 20.87
C CYS A 291 -5.69 -2.43 21.81
N LYS A 292 -6.81 -1.72 21.73
CA LYS A 292 -8.03 -2.06 22.47
C LYS A 292 -9.17 -2.29 21.48
N ASP A 293 -9.95 -3.35 21.70
CA ASP A 293 -11.15 -3.69 20.90
C ASP A 293 -10.88 -3.72 19.38
N SER A 294 -9.76 -4.34 18.97
CA SER A 294 -9.29 -4.28 17.58
C SER A 294 -9.07 -5.67 16.99
N THR A 295 -9.38 -5.83 15.69
CA THR A 295 -9.18 -7.04 14.89
C THR A 295 -8.51 -6.73 13.55
N GLY A 296 -7.59 -7.58 13.12
CA GLY A 296 -6.80 -7.38 11.91
C GLY A 296 -5.38 -7.88 12.07
N ASP A 297 -4.45 -7.28 11.34
CA ASP A 297 -3.02 -7.57 11.47
C ASP A 297 -2.18 -6.29 11.34
N CYS A 298 -0.98 -6.27 11.93
CA CYS A 298 -0.10 -5.10 11.97
C CYS A 298 -0.80 -3.84 12.52
N LEU A 299 -1.47 -3.99 13.68
CA LEU A 299 -2.15 -2.88 14.38
C LEU A 299 -1.31 -2.41 15.56
N ILE A 300 -1.05 -1.11 15.63
CA ILE A 300 -0.22 -0.50 16.66
C ILE A 300 -0.90 0.74 17.24
N ASP A 301 -0.91 0.86 18.58
CA ASP A 301 -1.41 2.03 19.32
C ASP A 301 -2.82 2.47 18.89
N SER A 302 -3.71 1.51 18.65
CA SER A 302 -5.01 1.74 18.02
C SER A 302 -6.18 1.27 18.89
N LYS A 303 -7.35 1.90 18.71
CA LYS A 303 -8.56 1.60 19.50
C LYS A 303 -9.79 1.48 18.60
N ASN A 304 -10.59 0.43 18.83
CA ASN A 304 -11.80 0.14 18.05
C ASN A 304 -11.54 0.13 16.53
N VAL A 305 -10.49 -0.58 16.12
CA VAL A 305 -10.10 -0.76 14.72
C VAL A 305 -10.42 -2.20 14.33
N LYS A 306 -11.36 -2.41 13.40
CA LYS A 306 -11.88 -3.73 13.03
C LYS A 306 -11.59 -4.07 11.57
N ASN A 307 -11.27 -5.35 11.32
CA ASN A 307 -10.99 -5.86 9.97
C ASN A 307 -10.04 -4.95 9.18
N SER A 308 -8.94 -4.52 9.82
CA SER A 308 -8.01 -3.54 9.28
C SER A 308 -6.58 -4.07 9.32
N PHE A 309 -5.74 -3.56 8.42
CA PHE A 309 -4.38 -4.08 8.22
C PHE A 309 -3.40 -2.92 8.05
N GLY A 310 -2.34 -2.90 8.87
CA GLY A 310 -1.36 -1.82 8.86
C GLY A 310 -1.90 -0.50 9.42
N ALA A 311 -2.54 -0.52 10.60
CA ALA A 311 -3.09 0.66 11.27
C ALA A 311 -2.19 1.13 12.41
N TYR A 312 -1.78 2.41 12.39
CA TYR A 312 -0.90 3.03 13.38
C TYR A 312 -1.58 4.26 14.00
N SER A 313 -1.75 4.26 15.33
CA SER A 313 -2.37 5.35 16.09
C SER A 313 -3.74 5.76 15.53
N CYS A 314 -4.58 4.77 15.26
CA CYS A 314 -5.89 4.92 14.65
C CYS A 314 -7.02 4.69 15.65
N GLU A 315 -8.20 5.27 15.38
CA GLU A 315 -9.38 5.14 16.26
C GLU A 315 -10.69 5.04 15.45
N ASN A 316 -11.59 4.13 15.86
CA ASN A 316 -12.92 3.93 15.27
C ASN A 316 -12.88 3.68 13.76
N LEU A 317 -12.15 2.65 13.32
CA LEU A 317 -12.00 2.31 11.90
C LEU A 317 -12.53 0.94 11.57
N ARG A 318 -12.98 0.78 10.32
CA ARG A 318 -13.21 -0.52 9.70
C ARG A 318 -12.67 -0.57 8.27
N PHE A 319 -12.12 -1.73 7.90
CA PHE A 319 -11.67 -2.01 6.54
C PHE A 319 -10.59 -1.04 6.03
N LEU A 320 -9.67 -0.64 6.92
CA LEU A 320 -8.50 0.15 6.54
C LEU A 320 -7.40 -0.78 5.98
N TRP A 321 -6.85 -0.41 4.85
CA TRP A 321 -5.61 -0.96 4.32
C TRP A 321 -4.52 0.10 4.38
N ARG A 322 -3.61 -0.03 5.33
CA ARG A 322 -2.51 0.88 5.68
C ARG A 322 -2.96 2.32 6.00
N GLY A 323 -2.70 2.74 7.20
CA GLY A 323 -2.98 4.12 7.57
C GLY A 323 -2.42 4.53 8.93
N MET A 324 -2.26 5.85 9.10
CA MET A 324 -1.69 6.45 10.30
C MET A 324 -2.51 7.67 10.73
N TRP A 325 -2.81 7.74 12.05
CA TRP A 325 -3.55 8.86 12.65
C TRP A 325 -4.93 9.12 12.02
N VAL A 326 -5.59 8.07 11.60
CA VAL A 326 -6.93 8.12 10.99
C VAL A 326 -7.98 7.88 12.06
N LYS A 327 -9.12 8.61 11.98
CA LYS A 327 -10.23 8.47 12.92
C LYS A 327 -11.59 8.40 12.22
N ASP A 328 -12.55 7.73 12.88
CA ASP A 328 -13.98 7.73 12.52
C ASP A 328 -14.20 7.52 11.01
N SER A 329 -13.53 6.53 10.42
CA SER A 329 -13.48 6.36 8.95
C SER A 329 -13.54 4.89 8.56
N TYR A 330 -14.19 4.60 7.41
CA TYR A 330 -14.31 3.24 6.88
C TYR A 330 -13.78 3.16 5.45
N ASP A 331 -13.28 1.99 5.07
CA ASP A 331 -12.91 1.68 3.69
C ASP A 331 -11.86 2.62 3.08
N LEU A 332 -10.72 2.78 3.72
CA LEU A 332 -9.62 3.61 3.22
C LEU A 332 -8.42 2.76 2.76
N ALA A 333 -7.68 3.25 1.73
CA ALA A 333 -6.56 2.50 1.17
C ALA A 333 -5.58 3.39 0.35
N PRO A 334 -4.40 3.70 0.85
CA PRO A 334 -4.01 3.98 2.22
C PRO A 334 -4.49 5.35 2.71
N ALA A 335 -4.26 5.71 3.98
CA ALA A 335 -4.73 6.99 4.50
C ALA A 335 -3.80 7.60 5.56
N GLY A 336 -3.73 8.94 5.63
CA GLY A 336 -2.99 9.68 6.64
C GLY A 336 -3.84 10.76 7.30
N LYS A 337 -3.67 10.98 8.60
CA LYS A 337 -4.23 12.10 9.39
C LYS A 337 -5.63 12.59 9.00
N SER A 338 -6.53 11.67 8.69
CA SER A 338 -7.86 12.00 8.15
C SER A 338 -8.97 11.54 9.08
N SER A 339 -10.15 12.16 8.98
CA SER A 339 -11.30 11.82 9.79
C SER A 339 -12.61 11.89 9.01
N GLU A 340 -13.61 11.07 9.41
CA GLU A 340 -14.94 11.01 8.80
C GLU A 340 -14.90 10.75 7.28
N CYS A 341 -13.91 9.96 6.83
CA CYS A 341 -13.73 9.60 5.43
C CYS A 341 -14.32 8.22 5.12
N TYR A 342 -14.79 8.04 3.89
CA TYR A 342 -15.38 6.79 3.44
C TYR A 342 -15.04 6.50 1.98
N GLU A 343 -14.71 5.22 1.65
CA GLU A 343 -14.34 4.78 0.32
C GLU A 343 -13.28 5.72 -0.30
N GLY A 344 -12.15 5.90 0.42
CA GLY A 344 -11.09 6.80 0.02
C GLY A 344 -9.82 6.07 -0.42
N LEU A 345 -9.24 6.51 -1.52
CA LEU A 345 -7.91 6.12 -1.98
C LEU A 345 -6.95 7.28 -1.75
N THR A 346 -6.05 7.12 -0.77
CA THR A 346 -5.05 8.11 -0.35
C THR A 346 -5.65 9.46 0.09
N PRO A 347 -6.65 9.49 0.99
CA PRO A 347 -6.98 10.71 1.70
C PRO A 347 -5.86 11.03 2.70
N ASP A 348 -5.39 12.28 2.73
CA ASP A 348 -4.37 12.72 3.67
C ASP A 348 -4.64 14.14 4.19
N HIS A 349 -4.68 14.31 5.52
CA HIS A 349 -5.10 15.54 6.19
C HIS A 349 -6.51 16.02 5.78
N ASP A 350 -7.40 15.07 5.56
CA ASP A 350 -8.76 15.29 5.07
C ASP A 350 -9.81 15.15 6.18
N SER A 351 -10.92 15.85 6.03
CA SER A 351 -12.08 15.74 6.91
C SER A 351 -13.37 15.66 6.12
N ARG A 352 -14.21 14.65 6.40
CA ARG A 352 -15.47 14.40 5.70
C ARG A 352 -15.31 14.35 4.17
N VAL A 353 -14.41 13.46 3.72
CA VAL A 353 -14.17 13.19 2.30
C VAL A 353 -14.70 11.81 1.93
N LEU A 354 -15.65 11.77 1.02
CA LEU A 354 -16.35 10.56 0.60
C LEU A 354 -16.06 10.26 -0.87
N PHE A 355 -15.71 9.01 -1.19
CA PHE A 355 -15.43 8.57 -2.55
C PHE A 355 -14.34 9.39 -3.23
N SER A 356 -13.11 9.29 -2.72
CA SER A 356 -11.99 10.10 -3.22
C SER A 356 -10.84 9.26 -3.78
N ILE A 357 -10.15 9.83 -4.76
CA ILE A 357 -8.91 9.32 -5.32
C ILE A 357 -7.87 10.43 -5.19
N TYR A 358 -6.87 10.26 -4.32
CA TYR A 358 -5.81 11.23 -4.05
C TYR A 358 -6.33 12.62 -3.65
N SER A 359 -6.89 12.74 -2.45
CA SER A 359 -7.24 14.04 -1.85
C SER A 359 -6.26 14.42 -0.75
N LEU A 360 -5.98 15.72 -0.62
CA LEU A 360 -4.99 16.21 0.34
C LEU A 360 -5.44 17.55 0.94
N LYS A 361 -5.40 17.67 2.28
CA LYS A 361 -5.73 18.88 3.04
C LYS A 361 -7.08 19.49 2.67
N SER A 362 -8.08 18.65 2.54
CA SER A 362 -9.39 19.02 2.01
C SER A 362 -10.53 18.69 2.96
N GLN A 363 -11.67 19.33 2.77
CA GLN A 363 -12.84 19.15 3.61
C GLN A 363 -14.14 19.15 2.79
N ASP A 364 -15.12 18.34 3.21
CA ASP A 364 -16.45 18.32 2.58
C ASP A 364 -16.42 18.02 1.08
N LEU A 365 -15.72 16.96 0.69
CA LEU A 365 -15.61 16.52 -0.71
C LEU A 365 -16.40 15.24 -0.96
N ASP A 366 -17.09 15.19 -2.10
CA ASP A 366 -17.82 14.02 -2.56
C ASP A 366 -17.41 13.67 -4.02
N TYR A 367 -17.00 12.44 -4.30
CA TYR A 367 -16.66 11.94 -5.65
C TYR A 367 -15.57 12.76 -6.35
N VAL A 368 -14.39 12.82 -5.77
CA VAL A 368 -13.29 13.65 -6.30
C VAL A 368 -12.06 12.84 -6.69
N GLU A 369 -11.33 13.34 -7.69
CA GLU A 369 -10.02 12.81 -8.08
C GLU A 369 -8.97 13.92 -8.06
N ASN A 370 -7.85 13.70 -7.36
CA ASN A 370 -6.68 14.59 -7.31
C ASN A 370 -7.04 16.05 -6.95
N CYS A 371 -7.86 16.22 -5.90
CA CYS A 371 -8.26 17.54 -5.39
C CYS A 371 -7.50 17.88 -4.11
N HIS A 372 -6.96 19.10 -4.04
CA HIS A 372 -6.05 19.53 -2.99
C HIS A 372 -6.46 20.86 -2.37
N SER A 373 -6.30 20.99 -1.04
CA SER A 373 -6.55 22.22 -0.27
C SER A 373 -7.90 22.87 -0.61
N SER A 374 -8.94 22.05 -0.72
CA SER A 374 -10.23 22.44 -1.25
C SER A 374 -11.37 22.11 -0.29
N LYS A 375 -12.52 22.73 -0.47
CA LYS A 375 -13.70 22.54 0.36
C LYS A 375 -14.96 22.56 -0.49
N ASP A 376 -16.01 21.83 -0.05
CA ASP A 376 -17.32 21.82 -0.71
C ASP A 376 -17.20 21.54 -2.23
N LEU A 377 -16.67 20.36 -2.61
CA LEU A 377 -16.60 19.92 -3.99
C LEU A 377 -17.44 18.67 -4.22
N PHE A 378 -18.03 18.55 -5.42
CA PHE A 378 -18.75 17.35 -5.85
C PHE A 378 -18.43 17.00 -7.32
N GLY A 379 -17.99 15.76 -7.58
CA GLY A 379 -17.71 15.30 -8.94
C GLY A 379 -16.58 16.05 -9.62
N CYS A 380 -15.52 16.40 -8.89
CA CYS A 380 -14.45 17.25 -9.40
C CYS A 380 -13.15 16.48 -9.65
N SER A 381 -12.36 16.96 -10.60
CA SER A 381 -11.02 16.44 -10.90
C SER A 381 -10.00 17.57 -10.93
N ALA A 382 -8.83 17.35 -10.28
CA ALA A 382 -7.66 18.23 -10.28
C ALA A 382 -7.87 19.66 -9.72
N ILE A 383 -8.88 19.88 -8.91
CA ILE A 383 -9.12 21.20 -8.28
C ILE A 383 -8.09 21.49 -7.20
N LYS A 384 -7.53 22.69 -7.23
CA LYS A 384 -6.61 23.23 -6.23
C LYS A 384 -7.21 24.51 -5.63
N HIS A 385 -7.24 24.59 -4.29
CA HIS A 385 -7.73 25.76 -3.57
C HIS A 385 -9.14 26.23 -4.00
N GLY A 386 -10.03 25.25 -4.27
CA GLY A 386 -11.39 25.51 -4.75
C GLY A 386 -12.44 25.37 -3.67
N GLN A 387 -13.58 26.07 -3.85
CA GLN A 387 -14.76 25.92 -3.00
C GLN A 387 -16.05 26.13 -3.81
N TYR A 388 -17.10 25.40 -3.45
CA TYR A 388 -18.42 25.45 -4.12
C TYR A 388 -18.35 25.12 -5.61
N ILE A 389 -17.72 23.99 -5.94
CA ILE A 389 -17.49 23.54 -7.32
C ILE A 389 -18.16 22.18 -7.54
N ILE A 390 -18.89 22.05 -8.65
CA ILE A 390 -19.46 20.77 -9.13
C ILE A 390 -19.03 20.55 -10.58
N PHE A 391 -18.53 19.36 -10.93
CA PHE A 391 -17.98 19.04 -12.25
C PHE A 391 -17.03 20.12 -12.77
N ASN A 392 -16.10 20.58 -11.92
CA ASN A 392 -15.14 21.67 -12.16
C ASN A 392 -15.78 23.05 -12.48
N LYS A 393 -17.12 23.18 -12.42
CA LYS A 393 -17.84 24.44 -12.62
C LYS A 393 -18.08 25.14 -11.29
N GLN A 394 -17.77 26.44 -11.21
CA GLN A 394 -17.96 27.30 -10.04
C GLN A 394 -19.43 27.67 -9.85
N TYR A 395 -19.90 27.62 -8.61
CA TYR A 395 -21.23 28.07 -8.20
C TYR A 395 -21.16 29.08 -7.03
N SER A 396 -22.23 29.81 -6.78
CA SER A 396 -22.40 30.50 -5.50
C SER A 396 -22.64 29.45 -4.40
N LYS A 397 -22.51 29.84 -3.13
CA LYS A 397 -22.72 28.94 -2.01
C LYS A 397 -24.12 28.33 -2.03
N GLU A 398 -25.14 29.16 -2.22
CA GLU A 398 -26.56 28.77 -2.23
C GLU A 398 -26.86 27.83 -3.41
N GLU A 399 -26.36 28.16 -4.59
CA GLU A 399 -26.54 27.30 -5.78
C GLU A 399 -25.82 25.97 -5.62
N TYR A 400 -24.62 25.95 -5.02
CA TYR A 400 -23.87 24.73 -4.78
C TYR A 400 -24.68 23.75 -3.92
N PHE A 401 -25.17 24.16 -2.77
CA PHE A 401 -25.91 23.26 -1.89
C PHE A 401 -27.21 22.77 -2.53
N LYS A 402 -27.95 23.63 -3.21
CA LYS A 402 -29.16 23.25 -3.96
C LYS A 402 -28.86 22.24 -5.08
N MET A 403 -27.77 22.47 -5.80
CA MET A 403 -27.37 21.59 -6.91
C MET A 403 -26.83 20.25 -6.39
N ARG A 404 -26.05 20.28 -5.28
CA ARG A 404 -25.56 19.08 -4.61
C ARG A 404 -26.70 18.17 -4.16
N GLU A 405 -27.73 18.69 -3.52
CA GLU A 405 -28.91 17.91 -3.12
C GLU A 405 -29.61 17.28 -4.34
N LYS A 406 -29.83 18.07 -5.38
CA LYS A 406 -30.45 17.59 -6.63
C LYS A 406 -29.60 16.48 -7.28
N LEU A 407 -28.27 16.59 -7.24
CA LEU A 407 -27.36 15.60 -7.82
C LEU A 407 -27.38 14.31 -6.99
N ILE A 408 -27.38 14.39 -5.68
CA ILE A 408 -27.51 13.23 -4.78
C ILE A 408 -28.81 12.48 -5.06
N GLU A 409 -29.93 13.17 -5.18
CA GLU A 409 -31.22 12.55 -5.50
C GLU A 409 -31.24 11.91 -6.89
N HIS A 410 -30.55 12.52 -7.86
CA HIS A 410 -30.37 11.93 -9.19
C HIS A 410 -29.54 10.63 -9.09
N MET A 411 -28.39 10.67 -8.42
CA MET A 411 -27.52 9.50 -8.27
C MET A 411 -28.20 8.37 -7.46
N LYS A 412 -29.08 8.67 -6.52
CA LYS A 412 -29.90 7.66 -5.83
C LYS A 412 -30.86 6.97 -6.81
N LYS A 413 -31.47 7.71 -7.73
CA LYS A 413 -32.38 7.14 -8.74
C LYS A 413 -31.65 6.27 -9.75
N THR A 414 -30.42 6.61 -10.11
CA THR A 414 -29.56 5.82 -11.03
C THR A 414 -28.81 4.69 -10.33
N GLY A 415 -28.88 4.60 -8.99
CA GLY A 415 -28.17 3.58 -8.19
C GLY A 415 -26.68 3.82 -8.06
N GLU A 416 -26.22 5.05 -8.28
CA GLU A 416 -24.78 5.42 -8.23
C GLU A 416 -24.37 6.00 -6.87
N TYR A 417 -25.30 6.64 -6.12
CA TYR A 417 -24.98 7.24 -4.82
C TYR A 417 -24.65 6.18 -3.78
N GLY A 418 -23.52 6.33 -3.13
CA GLY A 418 -23.02 5.37 -2.14
C GLY A 418 -22.06 4.33 -2.71
N GLU A 419 -21.85 4.30 -4.03
CA GLU A 419 -20.88 3.44 -4.69
C GLU A 419 -19.61 4.20 -5.05
N PHE A 420 -18.45 3.57 -4.84
CA PHE A 420 -17.17 4.09 -5.33
C PHE A 420 -17.10 4.05 -6.85
N PHE A 421 -16.19 4.80 -7.43
CA PHE A 421 -15.96 4.85 -8.89
C PHE A 421 -15.85 3.45 -9.52
N PRO A 422 -16.58 3.19 -10.60
CA PRO A 422 -16.46 1.91 -11.31
C PRO A 422 -15.06 1.70 -11.87
N ALA A 423 -14.53 0.50 -11.75
CA ALA A 423 -13.20 0.17 -12.27
C ALA A 423 -13.09 0.36 -13.80
N SER A 424 -14.20 0.28 -14.53
CA SER A 424 -14.26 0.51 -15.99
C SER A 424 -13.89 1.93 -16.41
N ILE A 425 -14.01 2.92 -15.51
CA ILE A 425 -13.59 4.29 -15.79
C ILE A 425 -12.20 4.63 -15.25
N SER A 426 -11.48 3.69 -14.60
CA SER A 426 -10.09 3.90 -14.19
C SER A 426 -9.19 4.20 -15.39
N ASN A 427 -8.17 5.04 -15.18
CA ASN A 427 -7.15 5.34 -16.19
C ASN A 427 -6.10 4.21 -16.32
N PHE A 428 -6.16 3.19 -15.46
CA PHE A 428 -5.22 2.07 -15.43
C PHE A 428 -5.85 0.77 -15.93
N GLY A 429 -5.04 -0.10 -16.54
CA GLY A 429 -5.34 -1.52 -16.63
C GLY A 429 -5.12 -2.20 -15.30
N TYR A 430 -5.88 -3.23 -14.98
CA TYR A 430 -5.80 -3.97 -13.72
C TYR A 430 -4.36 -4.41 -13.41
N ASN A 431 -3.65 -4.91 -14.42
CA ASN A 431 -2.26 -5.35 -14.33
C ASN A 431 -1.22 -4.24 -14.15
N GLU A 432 -1.62 -2.97 -14.18
CA GLU A 432 -0.76 -1.83 -13.83
C GLU A 432 -0.91 -1.44 -12.35
N THR A 433 -1.86 -2.02 -11.61
CA THR A 433 -2.32 -1.51 -10.32
C THR A 433 -1.97 -2.41 -9.15
N MET A 434 -2.07 -1.87 -7.95
CA MET A 434 -1.89 -2.62 -6.70
C MET A 434 -2.96 -3.72 -6.52
N ALA A 435 -4.09 -3.64 -7.22
CA ALA A 435 -5.06 -4.73 -7.23
C ALA A 435 -4.47 -6.04 -7.80
N GLN A 436 -3.58 -5.96 -8.79
CA GLN A 436 -2.91 -7.14 -9.33
C GLN A 436 -1.93 -7.79 -8.34
N GLU A 437 -1.28 -7.00 -7.48
CA GLU A 437 -0.35 -7.51 -6.47
C GLU A 437 -1.08 -8.30 -5.36
N TYR A 438 -2.23 -7.80 -4.90
CA TYR A 438 -2.95 -8.37 -3.76
C TYR A 438 -4.13 -9.27 -4.13
N PHE A 439 -4.70 -9.11 -5.31
CA PHE A 439 -5.80 -9.89 -5.85
C PHE A 439 -5.48 -10.29 -7.30
N PRO A 440 -4.47 -11.14 -7.52
CA PRO A 440 -4.00 -11.46 -8.87
C PRO A 440 -5.10 -12.10 -9.73
N LEU A 441 -5.25 -11.59 -10.96
CA LEU A 441 -6.18 -12.09 -11.96
C LEU A 441 -5.45 -12.33 -13.28
N THR A 442 -5.93 -13.30 -14.05
CA THR A 442 -5.56 -13.40 -15.47
C THR A 442 -6.23 -12.28 -16.27
N LYS A 443 -5.78 -12.04 -17.50
CA LYS A 443 -6.39 -11.05 -18.39
C LYS A 443 -7.87 -11.34 -18.62
N GLU A 444 -8.21 -12.58 -18.88
CA GLU A 444 -9.57 -13.06 -19.13
C GLU A 444 -10.48 -12.83 -17.92
N GLU A 445 -9.99 -13.15 -16.73
CA GLU A 445 -10.72 -12.93 -15.47
C GLU A 445 -10.94 -11.44 -15.19
N ALA A 446 -9.91 -10.61 -15.40
CA ALA A 446 -10.00 -9.17 -15.21
C ALA A 446 -11.04 -8.55 -16.15
N LEU A 447 -10.99 -8.88 -17.44
CA LEU A 447 -11.95 -8.39 -18.42
C LEU A 447 -13.39 -8.88 -18.12
N LYS A 448 -13.56 -10.14 -17.73
CA LYS A 448 -14.87 -10.70 -17.34
C LYS A 448 -15.49 -9.98 -16.13
N ARG A 449 -14.65 -9.46 -15.20
CA ARG A 449 -15.09 -8.68 -14.04
C ARG A 449 -15.25 -7.19 -14.31
N GLY A 450 -15.11 -6.75 -15.58
CA GLY A 450 -15.26 -5.35 -15.99
C GLY A 450 -14.05 -4.45 -15.71
N PHE A 451 -12.89 -5.03 -15.37
CA PHE A 451 -11.63 -4.29 -15.29
C PHE A 451 -11.03 -4.09 -16.69
N LYS A 452 -10.24 -3.04 -16.85
CA LYS A 452 -9.39 -2.86 -18.04
C LYS A 452 -8.13 -3.71 -17.93
N TRP A 453 -7.45 -3.96 -19.04
CA TRP A 453 -6.14 -4.60 -19.09
C TRP A 453 -5.22 -3.82 -20.04
N TRP A 454 -3.97 -3.62 -19.64
CA TRP A 454 -3.01 -2.90 -20.44
C TRP A 454 -1.95 -3.83 -21.01
N ASP A 455 -1.90 -4.01 -22.32
CA ASP A 455 -1.01 -4.96 -22.97
C ASP A 455 0.42 -4.42 -23.18
N LYS A 456 0.63 -3.11 -23.04
CA LYS A 456 1.92 -2.45 -23.30
C LYS A 456 2.65 -2.05 -22.01
N ILE A 457 2.65 -2.91 -20.97
CA ILE A 457 3.49 -2.68 -19.79
C ILE A 457 4.94 -2.62 -20.23
N GLN A 458 5.65 -1.57 -19.84
CA GLN A 458 7.05 -1.39 -20.19
C GLN A 458 7.89 -2.50 -19.54
N LYS A 459 8.32 -3.44 -20.37
CA LYS A 459 9.13 -4.60 -19.99
C LYS A 459 10.08 -4.90 -21.14
N THR A 460 11.36 -5.01 -20.84
CA THR A 460 12.35 -5.48 -21.83
C THR A 460 12.81 -6.87 -21.45
N GLU A 461 12.95 -7.74 -22.46
CA GLU A 461 13.45 -9.11 -22.34
C GLU A 461 14.36 -9.42 -23.53
N GLY A 462 15.28 -10.37 -23.36
CA GLY A 462 16.18 -10.81 -24.44
C GLY A 462 17.18 -9.75 -24.89
N LYS A 463 17.40 -8.70 -24.08
CA LYS A 463 18.42 -7.65 -24.33
C LYS A 463 19.53 -7.68 -23.28
N GLU A 464 19.58 -8.74 -22.49
CA GLU A 464 20.64 -8.90 -21.50
C GLU A 464 22.02 -9.05 -22.16
N THR A 465 22.98 -8.37 -21.58
CA THR A 465 24.40 -8.51 -21.89
C THR A 465 25.09 -9.50 -20.95
N LEU A 466 24.47 -9.74 -19.78
CA LEU A 466 24.96 -10.66 -18.76
C LEU A 466 23.83 -11.57 -18.26
N LYS A 467 23.94 -12.86 -18.46
CA LYS A 467 22.99 -13.87 -17.99
C LYS A 467 23.15 -14.11 -16.47
N PRO A 468 22.12 -14.57 -15.75
CA PRO A 468 22.19 -14.77 -14.29
C PRO A 468 23.36 -15.67 -13.83
N VAL A 469 23.71 -16.68 -14.60
CA VAL A 469 24.86 -17.60 -14.32
C VAL A 469 26.24 -16.98 -14.51
N GLN A 470 26.30 -15.85 -15.21
CA GLN A 470 27.54 -15.13 -15.49
C GLN A 470 27.83 -14.02 -14.47
N ILE A 471 26.82 -13.67 -13.64
CA ILE A 471 27.03 -12.71 -12.57
C ILE A 471 27.95 -13.32 -11.53
N PRO A 472 29.05 -12.64 -11.10
CA PRO A 472 29.94 -13.15 -10.07
C PRO A 472 29.20 -13.60 -8.81
N ASP A 473 29.59 -14.73 -8.24
CA ASP A 473 28.94 -15.25 -7.03
C ASP A 473 29.26 -14.38 -5.83
N SER A 474 30.52 -13.93 -5.68
CA SER A 474 30.91 -13.02 -4.60
C SER A 474 30.87 -11.56 -5.04
N ILE A 475 30.38 -10.68 -4.15
CA ILE A 475 30.43 -9.23 -4.36
C ILE A 475 31.87 -8.70 -4.47
N LYS A 476 32.84 -9.40 -3.94
CA LYS A 476 34.26 -9.04 -4.03
C LYS A 476 34.83 -9.15 -5.46
N ASP A 477 34.20 -9.98 -6.27
CA ASP A 477 34.60 -10.23 -7.65
C ASP A 477 33.84 -9.33 -8.65
N VAL A 478 32.97 -8.47 -8.14
CA VAL A 478 32.18 -7.53 -8.95
C VAL A 478 32.91 -6.21 -9.11
N SER A 479 33.18 -5.85 -10.35
CA SER A 479 33.75 -4.55 -10.73
C SER A 479 32.68 -3.57 -11.18
N ASP A 480 33.03 -2.28 -11.32
CA ASP A 480 32.11 -1.23 -11.77
C ASP A 480 31.59 -1.46 -13.21
N SER A 481 32.21 -2.39 -13.98
CA SER A 481 31.71 -2.76 -15.30
C SER A 481 30.25 -3.28 -15.27
N ILE A 482 29.77 -3.82 -14.12
CA ILE A 482 28.41 -4.29 -13.94
C ILE A 482 27.37 -3.17 -14.19
N LEU A 483 27.72 -1.91 -13.99
CA LEU A 483 26.86 -0.76 -14.21
C LEU A 483 26.50 -0.53 -15.68
N SER A 484 27.34 -0.98 -16.60
CA SER A 484 27.08 -0.95 -18.04
C SER A 484 26.26 -2.15 -18.52
N GLU A 485 26.24 -3.23 -17.75
CA GLU A 485 25.56 -4.46 -18.12
C GLU A 485 24.03 -4.37 -17.99
N VAL A 486 23.36 -5.12 -18.82
CA VAL A 486 21.92 -5.39 -18.74
C VAL A 486 21.74 -6.82 -18.25
N LEU A 487 21.15 -6.98 -17.09
CA LEU A 487 20.95 -8.26 -16.43
C LEU A 487 19.59 -8.87 -16.77
N ALA A 488 19.47 -10.20 -16.82
CA ALA A 488 18.20 -10.90 -16.91
C ALA A 488 17.74 -11.41 -15.55
N CYS A 489 16.46 -11.22 -15.24
CA CYS A 489 15.86 -11.78 -14.02
C CYS A 489 15.70 -13.29 -14.14
N ILE A 490 16.19 -14.04 -13.16
CA ILE A 490 16.11 -15.50 -13.12
C ILE A 490 14.65 -16.04 -13.05
N ASN A 491 13.70 -15.22 -12.56
CA ASN A 491 12.29 -15.62 -12.38
C ASN A 491 11.40 -15.26 -13.57
N CYS A 492 11.53 -14.05 -14.11
CA CYS A 492 10.56 -13.51 -15.06
C CYS A 492 11.20 -13.02 -16.37
N ASN A 493 12.48 -13.25 -16.57
CA ASN A 493 13.29 -12.84 -17.73
C ASN A 493 13.33 -11.33 -18.02
N ARG A 494 12.68 -10.50 -17.18
CA ARG A 494 12.77 -9.04 -17.31
C ARG A 494 14.20 -8.57 -17.23
N ASN A 495 14.60 -7.71 -18.16
CA ASN A 495 15.88 -7.03 -18.09
C ASN A 495 15.89 -5.97 -16.98
N TYR A 496 16.99 -5.84 -16.27
CA TYR A 496 17.20 -4.81 -15.25
C TYR A 496 18.67 -4.39 -15.20
N LYS A 497 18.97 -3.28 -14.59
CA LYS A 497 20.33 -2.77 -14.37
C LYS A 497 20.58 -2.56 -12.89
N ILE A 498 21.84 -2.61 -12.51
CA ILE A 498 22.32 -2.13 -11.22
C ILE A 498 22.66 -0.65 -11.35
N VAL A 499 22.14 0.18 -10.45
CA VAL A 499 22.49 1.62 -10.42
C VAL A 499 23.68 1.86 -9.49
N GLN A 500 24.39 3.00 -9.69
CA GLN A 500 25.62 3.32 -8.96
C GLN A 500 25.46 3.24 -7.44
N ASN A 501 24.40 3.87 -6.90
CA ASN A 501 24.14 3.89 -5.45
C ASN A 501 23.84 2.49 -4.90
N GLU A 502 23.17 1.66 -5.69
CA GLU A 502 22.87 0.26 -5.35
C GLU A 502 24.16 -0.56 -5.27
N LEU A 503 25.07 -0.43 -6.24
CA LEU A 503 26.36 -1.12 -6.21
C LEU A 503 27.21 -0.70 -5.00
N ILE A 504 27.30 0.60 -4.73
CA ILE A 504 28.00 1.13 -3.54
C ILE A 504 27.43 0.51 -2.26
N PHE A 505 26.11 0.43 -2.15
CA PHE A 505 25.44 -0.18 -0.99
C PHE A 505 25.83 -1.67 -0.87
N TYR A 506 25.76 -2.44 -1.95
CA TYR A 506 26.09 -3.88 -1.93
C TYR A 506 27.56 -4.14 -1.59
N GLN A 507 28.48 -3.38 -2.15
CA GLN A 507 29.91 -3.49 -1.86
C GLN A 507 30.22 -3.14 -0.39
N LYS A 508 29.68 -2.01 0.10
CA LYS A 508 29.83 -1.53 1.48
C LYS A 508 29.32 -2.54 2.51
N HIS A 509 28.18 -3.15 2.22
CA HIS A 509 27.52 -4.07 3.12
C HIS A 509 27.81 -5.54 2.81
N LYS A 510 28.71 -5.85 1.86
CA LYS A 510 29.07 -7.21 1.45
C LYS A 510 27.84 -8.05 1.08
N ILE A 511 26.97 -7.50 0.24
CA ILE A 511 25.76 -8.16 -0.26
C ILE A 511 26.01 -8.56 -1.71
N PRO A 512 25.75 -9.82 -2.11
CA PRO A 512 25.93 -10.24 -3.51
C PRO A 512 24.91 -9.53 -4.42
N ILE A 513 25.27 -9.39 -5.71
CA ILE A 513 24.36 -8.81 -6.71
C ILE A 513 23.10 -9.67 -6.83
N PRO A 514 21.89 -9.10 -6.70
CA PRO A 514 20.65 -9.84 -6.82
C PRO A 514 20.46 -10.37 -8.25
N ARG A 515 19.99 -11.61 -8.39
CA ARG A 515 19.69 -12.23 -9.69
C ARG A 515 18.23 -12.12 -10.08
N LYS A 516 17.44 -11.40 -9.29
CA LYS A 516 16.04 -11.09 -9.52
C LYS A 516 15.85 -9.59 -9.71
N CYS A 517 14.99 -9.21 -10.63
CA CYS A 517 14.59 -7.80 -10.78
C CYS A 517 13.82 -7.32 -9.53
N PHE A 518 13.70 -6.01 -9.37
CA PHE A 518 12.98 -5.37 -8.26
C PHE A 518 11.58 -5.97 -8.04
N TYR A 519 10.79 -6.13 -9.09
CA TYR A 519 9.42 -6.65 -8.99
C TYR A 519 9.37 -8.06 -8.39
N CYS A 520 10.26 -8.94 -8.82
CA CYS A 520 10.34 -10.30 -8.26
C CYS A 520 10.82 -10.31 -6.82
N ARG A 521 11.77 -9.44 -6.45
CA ARG A 521 12.21 -9.28 -5.06
C ARG A 521 11.08 -8.75 -4.17
N ASN A 522 10.35 -7.75 -4.64
CA ASN A 522 9.19 -7.22 -3.94
C ASN A 522 8.09 -8.28 -3.75
N SER A 523 7.72 -9.00 -4.80
CA SER A 523 6.73 -10.08 -4.70
C SER A 523 7.16 -11.20 -3.74
N GLU A 524 8.47 -11.49 -3.61
CA GLU A 524 8.97 -12.44 -2.62
C GLU A 524 8.87 -11.92 -1.19
N ARG A 525 9.14 -10.63 -0.95
CA ARG A 525 8.94 -10.02 0.36
C ARG A 525 7.48 -10.02 0.77
N LEU A 526 6.58 -9.66 -0.14
CA LEU A 526 5.13 -9.66 0.13
C LEU A 526 4.57 -11.03 0.52
N LYS A 527 5.25 -12.14 0.24
CA LYS A 527 4.86 -13.47 0.75
C LYS A 527 4.98 -13.60 2.28
N PHE A 528 5.82 -12.78 2.92
CA PHE A 528 5.87 -12.70 4.38
C PHE A 528 4.73 -11.87 4.96
N GLU A 529 4.11 -11.03 4.17
CA GLU A 529 2.89 -10.32 4.51
C GLU A 529 1.69 -11.24 4.39
N ASN A 530 0.82 -11.24 5.39
CA ASN A 530 -0.39 -12.03 5.33
C ASN A 530 -1.44 -11.35 4.45
N PRO A 531 -2.36 -12.09 3.83
CA PRO A 531 -3.48 -11.50 3.09
C PRO A 531 -4.33 -10.58 3.97
N PHE A 532 -4.90 -9.53 3.39
CA PHE A 532 -5.76 -8.56 4.07
C PHE A 532 -7.18 -9.12 4.27
N LYS A 533 -7.23 -10.28 4.90
CA LYS A 533 -8.44 -11.03 5.20
C LYS A 533 -8.27 -11.79 6.50
N LEU A 534 -9.34 -11.98 7.22
CA LEU A 534 -9.36 -12.78 8.45
C LEU A 534 -10.07 -14.11 8.22
N TRP A 535 -9.54 -15.13 8.85
CA TRP A 535 -10.10 -16.46 8.94
C TRP A 535 -10.24 -16.86 10.40
N HIS A 536 -11.33 -17.55 10.72
CA HIS A 536 -11.50 -18.16 12.02
C HIS A 536 -10.66 -19.43 12.13
N ARG A 537 -9.81 -19.51 13.15
CA ARG A 537 -8.94 -20.69 13.40
C ARG A 537 -8.90 -21.06 14.88
N LYS A 538 -8.56 -22.32 15.13
CA LYS A 538 -8.23 -22.84 16.45
C LYS A 538 -6.73 -22.73 16.71
N CYS A 539 -6.37 -22.51 18.00
CA CYS A 539 -4.98 -22.54 18.43
C CYS A 539 -4.37 -23.92 18.17
N MET A 540 -3.21 -23.96 17.52
CA MET A 540 -2.54 -25.21 17.18
C MET A 540 -1.65 -25.75 18.33
N LYS A 541 -1.59 -25.07 19.48
CA LYS A 541 -0.93 -25.62 20.68
C LYS A 541 -1.76 -26.78 21.22
N GLU A 542 -1.12 -27.93 21.42
CA GLU A 542 -1.78 -29.12 21.97
C GLU A 542 -2.53 -28.82 23.29
N GLY A 543 -3.78 -29.29 23.38
CA GLY A 543 -4.67 -29.07 24.53
C GLY A 543 -5.24 -27.65 24.68
N CYS A 544 -5.00 -26.73 23.75
CA CYS A 544 -5.56 -25.38 23.82
C CYS A 544 -6.93 -25.30 23.12
N PRO A 545 -8.03 -24.91 23.83
CA PRO A 545 -9.36 -24.78 23.22
C PRO A 545 -9.62 -23.43 22.54
N ASN A 546 -8.69 -22.48 22.60
CA ASN A 546 -8.92 -21.11 22.14
C ASN A 546 -9.08 -21.03 20.63
N GLU A 547 -10.05 -20.23 20.21
CA GLU A 547 -10.32 -19.85 18.82
C GLU A 547 -10.08 -18.34 18.66
N PHE A 548 -9.76 -17.90 17.44
CA PHE A 548 -9.43 -16.49 17.14
C PHE A 548 -9.55 -16.19 15.64
N GLU A 549 -9.68 -14.91 15.32
CA GLU A 549 -9.55 -14.40 13.97
C GLU A 549 -8.08 -14.12 13.65
N THR A 550 -7.61 -14.53 12.47
CA THR A 550 -6.22 -14.40 12.04
C THR A 550 -6.11 -14.21 10.53
N SER A 551 -5.06 -13.54 10.10
CA SER A 551 -4.70 -13.37 8.69
C SER A 551 -4.01 -14.62 8.07
N TYR A 552 -3.76 -15.67 8.85
CA TYR A 552 -3.27 -16.96 8.35
C TYR A 552 -4.44 -17.83 7.87
N SER A 553 -4.56 -18.09 6.56
CA SER A 553 -5.59 -19.00 6.05
C SER A 553 -5.39 -20.43 6.56
N PRO A 554 -6.46 -21.24 6.67
CA PRO A 554 -6.37 -22.62 7.15
C PRO A 554 -5.44 -23.52 6.33
N GLU A 555 -5.27 -23.25 5.03
CA GLU A 555 -4.45 -24.04 4.11
C GLU A 555 -2.95 -23.74 4.23
N ARG A 556 -2.57 -22.68 4.92
CA ARG A 556 -1.17 -22.32 5.10
C ARG A 556 -0.46 -23.24 6.08
N PRO A 557 0.84 -23.55 5.84
CA PRO A 557 1.58 -24.54 6.63
C PRO A 557 2.02 -24.04 8.01
N GLU A 558 1.90 -22.75 8.32
CA GLU A 558 2.40 -22.17 9.56
C GLU A 558 1.64 -22.68 10.79
N ILE A 559 2.37 -22.95 11.84
CA ILE A 559 1.85 -23.27 13.17
C ILE A 559 1.39 -21.94 13.80
N VAL A 560 0.10 -21.79 14.09
CA VAL A 560 -0.45 -20.53 14.61
C VAL A 560 -0.98 -20.74 16.03
N TYR A 561 -0.47 -19.93 16.98
CA TYR A 561 -0.89 -19.96 18.37
C TYR A 561 -1.72 -18.72 18.73
N CYS A 562 -2.69 -18.91 19.64
CA CYS A 562 -3.36 -17.80 20.29
C CYS A 562 -2.36 -16.98 21.12
N GLU A 563 -2.72 -15.76 21.49
CA GLU A 563 -1.86 -14.85 22.22
C GLU A 563 -1.25 -15.49 23.48
N ARG A 564 -2.08 -16.12 24.30
CA ARG A 564 -1.62 -16.75 25.56
C ARG A 564 -0.60 -17.86 25.30
N CYS A 565 -0.88 -18.77 24.37
CA CYS A 565 0.03 -19.86 24.07
C CYS A 565 1.34 -19.38 23.43
N TYR A 566 1.26 -18.37 22.58
CA TYR A 566 2.43 -17.76 21.97
C TYR A 566 3.31 -17.06 23.01
N GLN A 567 2.74 -16.28 23.91
CA GLN A 567 3.48 -15.63 24.99
C GLN A 567 4.19 -16.65 25.90
N ASN A 568 3.50 -17.73 26.29
CA ASN A 568 4.10 -18.79 27.11
C ASN A 568 5.25 -19.55 26.41
N GLU A 569 5.30 -19.57 25.08
CA GLU A 569 6.37 -20.23 24.31
C GLU A 569 7.59 -19.33 24.16
N VAL A 570 7.40 -18.01 24.12
CA VAL A 570 8.41 -17.04 23.70
C VAL A 570 9.02 -16.28 24.87
N TYR A 571 8.30 -16.14 25.99
CA TYR A 571 8.73 -15.46 27.22
C TYR A 571 8.87 -16.44 28.39
#